data_0959ffa8f624bde6cc9dfe38d5b4b6cf
#
_entry.id   0959ffa8f624bde6cc9dfe38d5b4b6cf
#
_cell.length_a   1.000
_cell.length_b   1.000
_cell.length_c   1.000
_cell.angle_alpha   90.00
_cell.angle_beta   90.00
_cell.angle_gamma   90.00
#
_symmetry.space_group_name_H-M   'P 1'
#
loop_
_entity.id
_entity.type
_entity.pdbx_description
1 polymer ?
#
loop_
_entity_poly.entity_id
_entity_poly.type
_entity_poly.pdbx_seq_one_letter_code
_entity_poly.pdbx_strand_id
1 'polypeptide(L)'
;MVYTHSTPLAICDIYRNMRDEEIEMCASTGGVISIVTLPWFIVDPMAQETEPHHIVRAIDYVRDLVGIDHIGLSSDDAYSWAPAWEWALNKPEMYQDGGVTARAAINKPCGVAEAAKVYPAIVDLMWEGGYSDEDIKKVLGGNLMRVYGQVWG
;
A
#
# COMPACT_ATOMS: atom_id res chain seq x y z
N MET A 1 -0.76 11.50 -11.75
CA MET A 1 0.31 11.01 -10.80
C MET A 1 -0.11 9.66 -10.27
N VAL A 2 0.85 8.75 -9.93
CA VAL A 2 0.54 7.47 -9.28
C VAL A 2 1.56 7.22 -8.17
N TYR A 3 1.06 6.94 -6.97
CA TYR A 3 1.85 6.35 -5.90
C TYR A 3 1.65 4.83 -5.94
N THR A 4 2.68 4.12 -6.36
CA THR A 4 2.59 2.68 -6.66
C THR A 4 2.51 1.80 -5.41
N HIS A 5 3.04 2.28 -4.28
CA HIS A 5 3.05 1.56 -3.00
C HIS A 5 3.29 2.55 -1.86
N SER A 6 2.26 2.88 -1.11
CA SER A 6 2.32 3.77 0.06
C SER A 6 1.10 3.58 0.94
N THR A 7 1.08 4.30 2.06
CA THR A 7 -0.04 4.31 3.01
C THR A 7 -0.16 5.72 3.58
N PRO A 8 -1.34 6.18 4.04
CA PRO A 8 -1.45 7.46 4.73
C PRO A 8 -0.59 7.52 6.00
N LEU A 9 0.11 8.63 6.19
CA LEU A 9 0.91 8.89 7.39
C LEU A 9 0.07 8.82 8.67
N ALA A 10 -1.20 9.24 8.57
CA ALA A 10 -2.17 9.16 9.67
C ALA A 10 -2.51 7.71 10.10
N ILE A 11 -2.25 6.73 9.24
CA ILE A 11 -2.45 5.31 9.56
C ILE A 11 -1.20 4.72 10.23
N CYS A 12 -0.01 5.04 9.70
CA CYS A 12 1.26 4.59 10.23
C CYS A 12 2.31 5.68 10.00
N ASP A 13 2.81 6.27 11.09
CA ASP A 13 3.73 7.40 11.05
C ASP A 13 5.17 6.94 10.74
N ILE A 14 5.45 6.76 9.45
CA ILE A 14 6.79 6.55 8.92
C ILE A 14 7.09 7.51 7.77
N TYR A 15 8.36 7.88 7.60
CA TYR A 15 8.79 8.87 6.60
C TYR A 15 8.44 8.52 5.14
N ARG A 16 8.13 7.25 4.84
CA ARG A 16 7.76 6.78 3.50
C ARG A 16 6.27 6.89 3.19
N ASN A 17 5.46 7.12 4.22
CA ASN A 17 4.03 7.27 4.08
C ASN A 17 3.64 8.71 3.72
N MET A 18 2.45 8.85 3.15
CA MET A 18 1.96 10.09 2.56
C MET A 18 1.18 10.92 3.55
N ARG A 19 1.43 12.23 3.55
CA ARG A 19 0.57 13.21 4.22
C ARG A 19 -0.72 13.41 3.45
N ASP A 20 -1.74 13.93 4.13
CA ASP A 20 -3.04 14.18 3.51
C ASP A 20 -2.94 15.14 2.31
N GLU A 21 -2.11 16.18 2.42
CA GLU A 21 -1.90 17.14 1.32
C GLU A 21 -1.29 16.48 0.07
N GLU A 22 -0.45 15.45 0.25
CA GLU A 22 0.14 14.68 -0.85
C GLU A 22 -0.89 13.77 -1.51
N ILE A 23 -1.79 13.17 -0.70
CA ILE A 23 -2.92 12.36 -1.16
C ILE A 23 -3.89 13.23 -1.97
N GLU A 24 -4.29 14.38 -1.43
CA GLU A 24 -5.17 15.35 -2.09
C GLU A 24 -4.57 15.88 -3.39
N MET A 25 -3.27 16.20 -3.37
CA MET A 25 -2.55 16.64 -4.58
C MET A 25 -2.56 15.54 -5.66
N CYS A 26 -2.29 14.28 -5.28
CA CYS A 26 -2.36 13.17 -6.21
C CYS A 26 -3.76 13.03 -6.82
N ALA A 27 -4.79 13.05 -5.98
CA ALA A 27 -6.18 12.94 -6.40
C ALA A 27 -6.60 14.08 -7.34
N SER A 28 -6.17 15.33 -7.07
CA SER A 28 -6.48 16.49 -7.89
C SER A 28 -5.97 16.37 -9.33
N THR A 29 -4.96 15.53 -9.58
CA THR A 29 -4.47 15.21 -10.93
C THR A 29 -5.19 14.03 -11.60
N GLY A 30 -6.23 13.48 -10.98
CA GLY A 30 -6.87 12.24 -11.39
C GLY A 30 -6.04 10.99 -11.07
N GLY A 31 -5.04 11.12 -10.21
CA GLY A 31 -4.08 10.08 -9.85
C GLY A 31 -4.64 8.99 -8.94
N VAL A 32 -3.78 8.02 -8.62
CA VAL A 32 -4.11 6.86 -7.78
C VAL A 32 -3.04 6.63 -6.72
N ILE A 33 -3.49 6.35 -5.51
CA ILE A 33 -2.69 5.95 -4.36
C ILE A 33 -2.92 4.45 -4.14
N SER A 34 -1.90 3.62 -4.36
CA SER A 34 -1.98 2.18 -4.12
C SER A 34 -1.55 1.87 -2.69
N ILE A 35 -2.51 1.44 -1.87
CA ILE A 35 -2.29 1.03 -0.49
C ILE A 35 -1.44 -0.25 -0.49
N VAL A 36 -0.32 -0.20 0.22
CA VAL A 36 0.62 -1.32 0.28
C VAL A 36 0.25 -2.28 1.42
N THR A 37 0.40 -3.58 1.17
CA THR A 37 0.07 -4.61 2.17
C THR A 37 1.22 -4.96 3.12
N LEU A 38 2.38 -4.33 2.98
CA LEU A 38 3.53 -4.60 3.83
C LEU A 38 3.33 -4.09 5.25
N PRO A 39 3.58 -4.93 6.28
CA PRO A 39 3.25 -4.61 7.68
C PRO A 39 3.90 -3.33 8.20
N TRP A 40 5.15 -3.08 7.86
CA TRP A 40 5.88 -1.89 8.33
C TRP A 40 5.43 -0.56 7.72
N PHE A 41 4.60 -0.59 6.67
CA PHE A 41 3.96 0.60 6.11
C PHE A 41 2.60 0.89 6.73
N ILE A 42 1.92 -0.12 7.27
CA ILE A 42 0.49 -0.02 7.58
C ILE A 42 0.13 -0.32 9.03
N VAL A 43 0.96 -1.08 9.72
CA VAL A 43 0.75 -1.42 11.14
C VAL A 43 1.68 -0.60 12.02
N ASP A 44 2.98 -0.89 11.98
CA ASP A 44 4.07 -0.13 12.60
C ASP A 44 5.42 -0.54 12.00
N PRO A 45 6.50 0.25 12.20
CA PRO A 45 7.81 -0.02 11.60
C PRO A 45 8.45 -1.37 11.95
N MET A 46 8.01 -2.01 13.03
CA MET A 46 8.51 -3.31 13.51
C MET A 46 7.52 -4.45 13.30
N ALA A 47 6.35 -4.17 12.70
CA ALA A 47 5.32 -5.17 12.49
C ALA A 47 5.80 -6.30 11.58
N GLN A 48 5.40 -7.52 11.91
CA GLN A 48 5.76 -8.74 11.18
C GLN A 48 4.60 -9.24 10.32
N GLU A 49 3.38 -8.82 10.60
CA GLU A 49 2.17 -9.32 9.96
C GLU A 49 1.20 -8.17 9.67
N THR A 50 0.49 -8.28 8.55
CA THR A 50 -0.62 -7.42 8.18
C THR A 50 -1.88 -8.24 8.14
N GLU A 51 -2.88 -7.81 8.89
CA GLU A 51 -4.23 -8.37 8.81
C GLU A 51 -5.07 -7.62 7.77
N PRO A 52 -6.01 -8.26 7.07
CA PRO A 52 -6.83 -7.62 6.05
C PRO A 52 -7.54 -6.35 6.50
N HIS A 53 -7.97 -6.29 7.76
CA HIS A 53 -8.65 -5.11 8.34
C HIS A 53 -7.74 -3.88 8.42
N HIS A 54 -6.42 -4.04 8.53
CA HIS A 54 -5.49 -2.91 8.49
C HIS A 54 -5.52 -2.24 7.11
N ILE A 55 -5.61 -3.06 6.05
CA ILE A 55 -5.68 -2.57 4.67
C ILE A 55 -7.01 -1.84 4.43
N VAL A 56 -8.13 -2.45 4.83
CA VAL A 56 -9.45 -1.85 4.65
C VAL A 56 -9.56 -0.52 5.41
N ARG A 57 -8.99 -0.43 6.62
CA ARG A 57 -8.91 0.84 7.36
C ARG A 57 -8.18 1.93 6.58
N ALA A 58 -7.10 1.59 5.87
CA ALA A 58 -6.38 2.57 5.05
C ALA A 58 -7.16 2.92 3.77
N ILE A 59 -7.89 1.96 3.18
CA ILE A 59 -8.81 2.20 2.07
C ILE A 59 -9.92 3.16 2.51
N ASP A 60 -10.56 2.91 3.66
CA ASP A 60 -11.60 3.78 4.24
C ASP A 60 -11.08 5.20 4.42
N TYR A 61 -9.89 5.34 5.01
CA TYR A 61 -9.27 6.64 5.24
C TYR A 61 -9.09 7.43 3.94
N VAL A 62 -8.52 6.83 2.90
CA VAL A 62 -8.29 7.50 1.61
C VAL A 62 -9.61 7.76 0.88
N ARG A 63 -10.58 6.81 0.96
CA ARG A 63 -11.92 7.03 0.41
C ARG A 63 -12.61 8.24 1.02
N ASP A 64 -12.53 8.38 2.34
CA ASP A 64 -13.19 9.48 3.06
C ASP A 64 -12.50 10.83 2.79
N LEU A 65 -11.20 10.81 2.50
CA LEU A 65 -10.42 12.01 2.19
C LEU A 65 -10.62 12.47 0.73
N VAL A 66 -10.52 11.58 -0.25
CA VAL A 66 -10.45 11.95 -1.68
C VAL A 66 -11.39 11.16 -2.60
N GLY A 67 -12.06 10.15 -2.08
CA GLY A 67 -13.00 9.31 -2.85
C GLY A 67 -12.37 8.03 -3.40
N ILE A 68 -13.25 7.07 -3.74
CA ILE A 68 -12.89 5.71 -4.14
C ILE A 68 -12.14 5.64 -5.47
N ASP A 69 -12.27 6.64 -6.34
CA ASP A 69 -11.67 6.66 -7.68
C ASP A 69 -10.14 6.88 -7.65
N HIS A 70 -9.60 7.17 -6.48
CA HIS A 70 -8.18 7.47 -6.28
C HIS A 70 -7.42 6.37 -5.52
N ILE A 71 -8.02 5.19 -5.32
CA ILE A 71 -7.45 4.11 -4.53
C ILE A 71 -7.06 2.94 -5.42
N GLY A 72 -5.89 2.35 -5.15
CA GLY A 72 -5.44 1.07 -5.66
C GLY A 72 -4.91 0.19 -4.55
N LEU A 73 -4.52 -1.04 -4.89
CA LEU A 73 -3.80 -1.96 -4.01
C LEU A 73 -2.42 -2.29 -4.58
N SER A 74 -1.49 -2.55 -3.67
CA SER A 74 -0.14 -2.98 -4.01
C SER A 74 0.37 -3.97 -2.95
N SER A 75 1.09 -5.00 -3.38
CA SER A 75 1.77 -5.90 -2.46
C SER A 75 3.21 -5.47 -2.18
N ASP A 76 3.83 -4.77 -3.14
CA ASP A 76 5.27 -4.55 -3.17
C ASP A 76 6.07 -5.86 -3.06
N ASP A 77 5.47 -6.98 -3.51
CA ASP A 77 6.09 -8.29 -3.48
C ASP A 77 7.19 -8.43 -4.53
N ALA A 78 8.25 -9.14 -4.15
CA ALA A 78 9.32 -9.56 -5.05
C ALA A 78 9.49 -11.08 -5.01
N TYR A 79 9.96 -11.65 -6.12
CA TYR A 79 10.27 -13.09 -6.19
C TYR A 79 11.27 -13.52 -5.11
N SER A 80 12.22 -12.67 -4.80
CA SER A 80 13.17 -12.86 -3.71
C SER A 80 13.60 -11.52 -3.13
N TRP A 81 13.37 -11.34 -1.85
CA TRP A 81 13.78 -10.15 -1.11
C TRP A 81 15.21 -10.21 -0.59
N ALA A 82 15.82 -11.41 -0.52
CA ALA A 82 17.11 -11.59 0.12
C ALA A 82 18.21 -10.66 -0.42
N PRO A 83 18.41 -10.47 -1.73
CA PRO A 83 19.42 -9.55 -2.23
C PRO A 83 19.14 -8.09 -1.89
N ALA A 84 17.87 -7.68 -1.89
CA ALA A 84 17.48 -6.32 -1.57
C ALA A 84 17.73 -6.01 -0.09
N TRP A 85 17.36 -6.93 0.79
CA TRP A 85 17.60 -6.78 2.23
C TRP A 85 19.07 -6.83 2.61
N GLU A 86 19.85 -7.70 1.98
CA GLU A 86 21.31 -7.74 2.16
C GLU A 86 21.94 -6.41 1.76
N TRP A 87 21.52 -5.84 0.63
CA TRP A 87 21.97 -4.51 0.21
C TRP A 87 21.56 -3.43 1.21
N ALA A 88 20.32 -3.42 1.65
CA ALA A 88 19.78 -2.43 2.59
C ALA A 88 20.50 -2.46 3.94
N LEU A 89 20.80 -3.66 4.47
CA LEU A 89 21.54 -3.80 5.71
C LEU A 89 22.99 -3.31 5.62
N ASN A 90 23.60 -3.42 4.43
CA ASN A 90 24.96 -2.96 4.18
C ASN A 90 25.03 -1.44 3.88
N LYS A 91 23.87 -0.77 3.77
CA LYS A 91 23.74 0.65 3.44
C LYS A 91 22.75 1.39 4.36
N PRO A 92 22.87 1.24 5.69
CA PRO A 92 21.89 1.82 6.63
C PRO A 92 21.82 3.35 6.54
N GLU A 93 22.89 4.02 6.10
CA GLU A 93 22.95 5.47 5.92
C GLU A 93 22.04 6.00 4.82
N MET A 94 21.54 5.13 3.94
CA MET A 94 20.59 5.49 2.89
C MET A 94 19.13 5.53 3.37
N TYR A 95 18.87 5.09 4.60
CA TYR A 95 17.54 5.07 5.19
C TYR A 95 17.45 6.07 6.32
N GLN A 96 16.42 6.92 6.32
CA GLN A 96 16.20 7.92 7.37
C GLN A 96 15.98 7.28 8.74
N ASP A 97 15.44 6.07 8.77
CA ASP A 97 15.20 5.29 9.99
C ASP A 97 16.43 4.47 10.47
N GLY A 98 17.61 4.72 9.88
CA GLY A 98 18.83 3.97 10.20
C GLY A 98 18.75 2.47 9.85
N GLY A 99 17.88 2.11 8.89
CA GLY A 99 17.70 0.73 8.44
C GLY A 99 16.78 -0.11 9.34
N VAL A 100 16.01 0.50 10.23
CA VAL A 100 15.06 -0.20 11.11
C VAL A 100 14.05 -0.98 10.28
N THR A 101 13.43 -0.33 9.27
CA THR A 101 12.49 -0.98 8.36
C THR A 101 13.11 -2.17 7.63
N ALA A 102 14.33 -2.02 7.13
CA ALA A 102 15.05 -3.11 6.45
C ALA A 102 15.32 -4.30 7.38
N ARG A 103 15.66 -4.06 8.65
CA ARG A 103 15.88 -5.12 9.65
C ARG A 103 14.60 -5.84 10.02
N ALA A 104 13.48 -5.13 10.14
CA ALA A 104 12.19 -5.73 10.40
C ALA A 104 11.76 -6.68 9.26
N ALA A 105 11.97 -6.25 8.02
CA ALA A 105 11.59 -6.99 6.82
C ALA A 105 12.37 -8.30 6.60
N ILE A 106 13.62 -8.41 7.10
CA ILE A 106 14.43 -9.63 6.94
C ILE A 106 13.82 -10.82 7.66
N ASN A 107 13.17 -10.59 8.78
CA ASN A 107 12.66 -11.67 9.60
C ASN A 107 11.40 -12.35 9.02
N LYS A 108 10.67 -11.65 8.16
CA LYS A 108 9.49 -12.21 7.47
C LYS A 108 9.29 -11.49 6.13
N PRO A 109 9.98 -11.86 5.06
CA PRO A 109 9.70 -11.30 3.74
C PRO A 109 8.29 -11.68 3.33
N CYS A 110 7.44 -10.69 3.01
CA CYS A 110 6.20 -10.94 2.28
C CYS A 110 6.57 -11.51 0.91
N GLY A 111 6.00 -12.66 0.57
CA GLY A 111 6.15 -13.25 -0.76
C GLY A 111 4.85 -13.12 -1.55
N VAL A 112 4.92 -13.37 -2.85
CA VAL A 112 3.72 -13.42 -3.73
C VAL A 112 2.60 -14.29 -3.13
N ALA A 113 2.96 -15.36 -2.41
CA ALA A 113 2.01 -16.23 -1.73
C ALA A 113 1.21 -15.53 -0.61
N GLU A 114 1.79 -14.52 0.04
CA GLU A 114 1.07 -13.78 1.10
C GLU A 114 0.06 -12.81 0.50
N ALA A 115 0.40 -12.09 -0.56
CA ALA A 115 -0.56 -11.25 -1.29
C ALA A 115 -1.75 -12.06 -1.79
N ALA A 116 -1.52 -13.25 -2.35
CA ALA A 116 -2.57 -14.14 -2.81
C ALA A 116 -3.55 -14.58 -1.71
N LYS A 117 -3.11 -14.63 -0.46
CA LYS A 117 -3.97 -14.95 0.70
C LYS A 117 -4.72 -13.72 1.21
N VAL A 118 -4.07 -12.57 1.24
CA VAL A 118 -4.61 -11.36 1.86
C VAL A 118 -5.69 -10.70 0.99
N TYR A 119 -5.52 -10.69 -0.33
CA TYR A 119 -6.44 -9.98 -1.23
C TYR A 119 -7.89 -10.51 -1.20
N PRO A 120 -8.14 -11.83 -1.23
CA PRO A 120 -9.51 -12.33 -1.09
C PRO A 120 -10.18 -11.87 0.20
N ALA A 121 -9.47 -11.90 1.33
CA ALA A 121 -10.00 -11.47 2.61
C ALA A 121 -10.25 -9.95 2.68
N ILE A 122 -9.45 -9.13 1.98
CA ILE A 122 -9.72 -7.69 1.81
C ILE A 122 -11.05 -7.49 1.08
N VAL A 123 -11.30 -8.25 0.01
CA VAL A 123 -12.55 -8.18 -0.77
C VAL A 123 -13.75 -8.53 0.12
N ASP A 124 -13.66 -9.60 0.89
CA ASP A 124 -14.73 -10.02 1.81
C ASP A 124 -15.05 -8.91 2.83
N LEU A 125 -14.02 -8.33 3.45
CA LEU A 125 -14.18 -7.21 4.39
C LEU A 125 -14.74 -5.94 3.73
N MET A 126 -14.38 -5.65 2.49
CA MET A 126 -14.96 -4.52 1.76
C MET A 126 -16.46 -4.75 1.52
N TRP A 127 -16.89 -5.95 1.13
CA TRP A 127 -18.33 -6.27 1.01
C TRP A 127 -19.05 -6.15 2.35
N GLU A 128 -18.47 -6.66 3.43
CA GLU A 128 -19.03 -6.52 4.79
C GLU A 128 -19.12 -5.04 5.20
N GLY A 129 -18.18 -4.21 4.78
CA GLY A 129 -18.15 -2.76 4.96
C GLY A 129 -19.10 -1.97 4.07
N GLY A 130 -19.86 -2.65 3.18
CA GLY A 130 -20.87 -2.05 2.32
C GLY A 130 -20.35 -1.44 1.01
N TYR A 131 -19.13 -1.78 0.60
CA TYR A 131 -18.62 -1.40 -0.71
C TYR A 131 -19.38 -2.14 -1.82
N SER A 132 -19.69 -1.43 -2.91
CA SER A 132 -20.27 -2.06 -4.10
C SER A 132 -19.22 -2.87 -4.87
N ASP A 133 -19.68 -3.83 -5.69
CA ASP A 133 -18.79 -4.57 -6.61
C ASP A 133 -17.99 -3.63 -7.51
N GLU A 134 -18.56 -2.49 -7.91
CA GLU A 134 -17.89 -1.49 -8.74
C GLU A 134 -16.77 -0.78 -7.96
N ASP A 135 -16.98 -0.45 -6.69
CA ASP A 135 -15.95 0.14 -5.84
C ASP A 135 -14.78 -0.83 -5.62
N ILE A 136 -15.10 -2.09 -5.35
CA ILE A 136 -14.10 -3.15 -5.19
C ILE A 136 -13.28 -3.34 -6.47
N LYS A 137 -13.90 -3.39 -7.64
CA LYS A 137 -13.21 -3.47 -8.94
C LYS A 137 -12.29 -2.26 -9.17
N LYS A 138 -12.72 -1.06 -8.80
CA LYS A 138 -11.89 0.14 -8.90
C LYS A 138 -10.61 -0.01 -8.06
N VAL A 139 -10.74 -0.41 -6.80
CA VAL A 139 -9.62 -0.59 -5.87
C VAL A 139 -8.69 -1.72 -6.30
N LEU A 140 -9.23 -2.84 -6.79
CA LEU A 140 -8.43 -4.00 -7.23
C LEU A 140 -7.61 -3.77 -8.51
N GLY A 141 -7.80 -2.64 -9.18
CA GLY A 141 -6.99 -2.28 -10.35
C GLY A 141 -7.69 -1.41 -11.38
N GLY A 142 -9.02 -1.27 -11.33
CA GLY A 142 -9.78 -0.47 -12.29
C GLY A 142 -9.30 1.00 -12.33
N ASN A 143 -8.97 1.58 -11.20
CA ASN A 143 -8.43 2.94 -11.13
C ASN A 143 -7.03 3.05 -11.76
N LEU A 144 -6.15 2.09 -11.55
CA LEU A 144 -4.84 2.05 -12.20
C LEU A 144 -4.98 1.87 -13.71
N MET A 145 -5.86 0.97 -14.16
CA MET A 145 -6.16 0.78 -15.58
C MET A 145 -6.70 2.05 -16.23
N ARG A 146 -7.55 2.81 -15.56
CA ARG A 146 -8.02 4.12 -16.01
C ARG A 146 -6.87 5.09 -16.24
N VAL A 147 -5.96 5.23 -15.26
CA VAL A 147 -4.82 6.16 -15.38
C VAL A 147 -3.85 5.71 -16.46
N TYR A 148 -3.53 4.43 -16.52
CA TYR A 148 -2.61 3.90 -17.55
C TYR A 148 -3.21 4.00 -18.95
N GLY A 149 -4.52 3.78 -19.11
CA GLY A 149 -5.20 4.00 -20.39
C GLY A 149 -5.18 5.46 -20.87
N GLN A 150 -5.20 6.42 -19.93
CA GLN A 150 -5.07 7.84 -20.27
C GLN A 150 -3.65 8.25 -20.70
N VAL A 151 -2.63 7.57 -20.17
CA VAL A 151 -1.22 7.93 -20.38
C VAL A 151 -0.62 7.19 -21.57
N TRP A 152 -1.00 5.94 -21.77
CA TRP A 152 -0.40 5.08 -22.79
C TRP A 152 -1.33 4.80 -23.99
N GLY A 153 -2.57 5.26 -23.95
CA GLY A 153 -3.53 5.16 -25.07
C GLY A 153 -4.25 3.85 -25.12
#